data_2242f030fab0b987f5f0f2aed628519a
#
_entry.id   2242f030fab0b987f5f0f2aed628519a
#
_cell.length_a   1.000
_cell.length_b   1.000
_cell.length_c   1.000
_cell.angle_alpha   90.00
_cell.angle_beta   90.00
_cell.angle_gamma   90.00
#
_symmetry.space_group_name_H-M   'P 1'
#
loop_
_entity.id
_entity.type
_entity.pdbx_description
1 polymer ?
#
loop_
_entity_poly.entity_id
_entity_poly.type
_entity_poly.pdbx_seq_one_letter_code
_entity_poly.pdbx_strand_id
1 'polypeptide(L)'
;MIRNTIRTGILAVAAITLTASLGLAQNRTSKPFTGAKVNGGTVISSVKDGKIVLTLSDDFKVPDTPDPHWQVVDSKGAVFLLQRLGVKSLGGLAKDRVNMSITIPAYVKDVAKVQIYCAWAEAVLGETTFDAPLLTMNR
;
A
#
# COMPACT_ATOMS: atom_id res chain seq x y z
N MET A 1 -69.20 -10.07 32.35
CA MET A 1 -68.59 -10.28 31.03
C MET A 1 -67.24 -9.63 31.04
N ILE A 2 -66.16 -10.43 31.12
CA ILE A 2 -64.81 -9.96 31.11
C ILE A 2 -64.29 -10.12 29.68
N ARG A 3 -64.06 -9.03 29.00
CA ARG A 3 -63.41 -9.04 27.67
C ARG A 3 -61.85 -9.04 27.81
N ASN A 4 -61.27 -10.19 27.62
CA ASN A 4 -59.86 -10.31 27.51
C ASN A 4 -59.42 -9.77 26.16
N THR A 5 -58.79 -8.61 26.15
CA THR A 5 -58.02 -8.10 24.97
C THR A 5 -56.60 -8.61 25.08
N ILE A 6 -56.31 -9.64 24.29
CA ILE A 6 -54.94 -10.12 24.10
C ILE A 6 -54.23 -9.09 23.20
N ARG A 7 -53.31 -8.32 23.78
CA ARG A 7 -52.38 -7.49 23.01
C ARG A 7 -51.24 -8.37 22.55
N THR A 8 -51.28 -8.71 21.29
CA THR A 8 -50.16 -9.37 20.62
C THR A 8 -49.06 -8.33 20.41
N GLY A 9 -48.05 -8.40 21.25
CA GLY A 9 -46.81 -7.62 21.04
C GLY A 9 -46.01 -8.24 19.92
N ILE A 10 -45.89 -7.53 18.80
CA ILE A 10 -44.97 -7.88 17.73
C ILE A 10 -43.59 -7.42 18.17
N LEU A 11 -42.74 -8.37 18.59
CA LEU A 11 -41.32 -8.14 18.76
C LEU A 11 -40.69 -8.07 17.36
N ALA A 12 -40.46 -6.85 16.90
CA ALA A 12 -39.62 -6.64 15.73
C ALA A 12 -38.17 -6.91 16.13
N VAL A 13 -37.68 -8.12 15.84
CA VAL A 13 -36.25 -8.41 15.91
C VAL A 13 -35.60 -7.70 14.74
N ALA A 14 -34.99 -6.55 14.99
CA ALA A 14 -34.12 -5.90 14.04
C ALA A 14 -32.85 -6.75 13.95
N ALA A 15 -32.78 -7.62 12.93
CA ALA A 15 -31.55 -8.29 12.56
C ALA A 15 -30.57 -7.21 12.03
N ILE A 16 -29.68 -6.76 12.89
CA ILE A 16 -28.54 -5.97 12.46
C ILE A 16 -27.63 -6.93 11.70
N THR A 17 -27.81 -7.01 10.38
CA THR A 17 -26.85 -7.66 9.53
C THR A 17 -25.61 -6.77 9.51
N LEU A 18 -24.63 -7.13 10.35
CA LEU A 18 -23.29 -6.62 10.22
C LEU A 18 -22.75 -7.17 8.89
N THR A 19 -22.97 -6.43 7.80
CA THR A 19 -22.22 -6.67 6.58
C THR A 19 -20.79 -6.25 6.89
N ALA A 20 -19.98 -7.20 7.36
CA ALA A 20 -18.54 -7.07 7.24
C ALA A 20 -18.29 -6.90 5.75
N SER A 21 -18.16 -5.66 5.29
CA SER A 21 -17.57 -5.38 4.01
C SER A 21 -16.15 -5.93 4.12
N LEU A 22 -15.96 -7.15 3.61
CA LEU A 22 -14.66 -7.63 3.21
C LEU A 22 -14.14 -6.53 2.28
N GLY A 23 -13.29 -5.64 2.83
CA GLY A 23 -12.82 -4.50 2.10
C GLY A 23 -12.10 -4.99 0.86
N LEU A 24 -12.83 -5.06 -0.23
CA LEU A 24 -12.25 -4.99 -1.55
C LEU A 24 -11.30 -3.81 -1.45
N ALA A 25 -10.01 -4.06 -1.63
CA ALA A 25 -8.94 -3.13 -1.33
C ALA A 25 -9.28 -1.77 -1.92
N GLN A 26 -9.81 -0.90 -1.06
CA GLN A 26 -10.03 0.49 -1.39
C GLN A 26 -8.65 1.08 -1.66
N ASN A 27 -8.55 1.96 -2.63
CA ASN A 27 -7.35 2.73 -2.83
C ASN A 27 -6.94 3.36 -1.51
N ARG A 28 -5.76 3.03 -1.04
CA ARG A 28 -5.22 3.55 0.22
C ARG A 28 -4.00 4.39 -0.10
N THR A 29 -3.89 5.52 0.57
CA THR A 29 -2.73 6.41 0.45
C THR A 29 -1.86 6.26 1.68
N SER A 30 -0.56 6.14 1.48
CA SER A 30 0.42 6.09 2.56
C SER A 30 0.59 7.45 3.23
N LYS A 31 1.30 7.47 4.34
CA LYS A 31 1.90 8.69 4.88
C LYS A 31 2.95 9.22 3.88
N PRO A 32 3.34 10.49 3.97
CA PRO A 32 4.46 11.00 3.18
C PRO A 32 5.76 10.24 3.48
N PHE A 33 6.60 10.09 2.48
CA PHE A 33 7.95 9.56 2.70
C PHE A 33 8.76 10.45 3.63
N THR A 34 9.56 9.81 4.47
CA THR A 34 10.58 10.45 5.29
C THR A 34 11.89 9.68 5.19
N GLY A 35 13.01 10.39 5.13
CA GLY A 35 14.33 9.75 5.05
C GLY A 35 15.45 10.69 4.70
N ALA A 36 16.62 10.13 4.48
CA ALA A 36 17.84 10.89 4.21
C ALA A 36 17.83 11.61 2.85
N LYS A 37 17.19 11.02 1.84
CA LYS A 37 17.17 11.51 0.45
C LYS A 37 15.77 11.65 -0.13
N VAL A 38 14.78 10.96 0.42
CA VAL A 38 13.41 11.00 -0.04
C VAL A 38 12.54 11.52 1.09
N ASN A 39 11.97 12.69 0.90
CA ASN A 39 11.06 13.36 1.82
C ASN A 39 9.90 13.95 1.03
N GLY A 40 8.68 13.59 1.41
CA GLY A 40 7.48 13.99 0.66
C GLY A 40 7.11 12.99 -0.44
N GLY A 41 5.96 13.24 -1.07
CA GLY A 41 5.31 12.26 -1.90
C GLY A 41 4.69 11.12 -1.09
N THR A 42 3.78 10.40 -1.69
CA THR A 42 3.06 9.28 -1.08
C THR A 42 3.00 8.09 -2.03
N VAL A 43 2.56 6.96 -1.51
CA VAL A 43 2.24 5.77 -2.28
C VAL A 43 0.73 5.56 -2.25
N ILE A 44 0.15 5.35 -3.41
CA ILE A 44 -1.26 4.99 -3.55
C ILE A 44 -1.31 3.50 -3.89
N SER A 45 -2.03 2.73 -3.08
CA SER A 45 -2.30 1.33 -3.35
C SER A 45 -3.63 1.18 -4.09
N SER A 46 -3.66 0.29 -5.05
CA SER A 46 -4.86 -0.15 -5.75
C SER A 46 -4.82 -1.65 -5.99
N VAL A 47 -5.93 -2.23 -6.40
CA VAL A 47 -5.97 -3.64 -6.81
C VAL A 47 -6.31 -3.72 -8.28
N LYS A 48 -5.50 -4.45 -9.03
CA LYS A 48 -5.71 -4.75 -10.43
C LYS A 48 -5.50 -6.24 -10.68
N ASP A 49 -6.49 -6.89 -11.26
CA ASP A 49 -6.47 -8.34 -11.52
C ASP A 49 -6.11 -9.18 -10.27
N GLY A 50 -6.65 -8.79 -9.11
CA GLY A 50 -6.40 -9.45 -7.82
C GLY A 50 -5.02 -9.20 -7.21
N LYS A 51 -4.20 -8.33 -7.80
CA LYS A 51 -2.85 -7.99 -7.31
C LYS A 51 -2.79 -6.56 -6.82
N ILE A 52 -1.99 -6.31 -5.79
CA ILE A 52 -1.72 -4.96 -5.33
C ILE A 52 -0.81 -4.27 -6.33
N VAL A 53 -1.22 -3.07 -6.72
CA VAL A 53 -0.40 -2.12 -7.48
C VAL A 53 -0.09 -0.94 -6.57
N LEU A 54 1.17 -0.59 -6.46
CA LEU A 54 1.65 0.60 -5.77
C LEU A 54 2.05 1.66 -6.78
N THR A 55 1.57 2.88 -6.60
CA THR A 55 1.88 4.02 -7.48
C THR A 55 2.40 5.18 -6.64
N LEU A 56 3.53 5.74 -7.04
CA LEU A 56 4.05 6.97 -6.44
C LEU A 56 3.20 8.17 -6.88
N SER A 57 2.96 9.08 -5.96
CA SER A 57 2.20 10.32 -6.23
C SER A 57 2.94 11.23 -7.24
N ASP A 58 2.21 12.14 -7.85
CA ASP A 58 2.76 13.05 -8.86
C ASP A 58 3.81 14.01 -8.26
N ASP A 59 3.70 14.34 -7.00
CA ASP A 59 4.64 15.19 -6.27
C ASP A 59 5.86 14.45 -5.72
N PHE A 60 5.92 13.11 -5.89
CA PHE A 60 7.10 12.34 -5.54
C PHE A 60 8.28 12.74 -6.43
N LYS A 61 9.42 13.03 -5.79
CA LYS A 61 10.65 13.37 -6.49
C LYS A 61 11.57 12.17 -6.51
N VAL A 62 11.94 11.72 -7.72
CA VAL A 62 12.93 10.65 -7.89
C VAL A 62 14.27 11.13 -7.32
N PRO A 63 14.88 10.40 -6.37
CA PRO A 63 16.12 10.83 -5.77
C PRO A 63 17.27 10.79 -6.77
N ASP A 64 18.19 11.76 -6.65
CA ASP A 64 19.37 11.86 -7.48
C ASP A 64 20.46 10.89 -6.97
N THR A 65 20.24 9.60 -7.18
CA THR A 65 21.13 8.52 -6.77
C THR A 65 21.33 7.54 -7.93
N PRO A 66 22.45 6.78 -7.96
CA PRO A 66 22.79 5.93 -9.11
C PRO A 66 21.79 4.81 -9.38
N ASP A 67 21.16 4.25 -8.34
CA ASP A 67 20.40 3.01 -8.49
C ASP A 67 19.20 2.89 -7.53
N PRO A 68 18.22 3.80 -7.61
CA PRO A 68 17.06 3.77 -6.73
C PRO A 68 16.10 2.65 -7.12
N HIS A 69 15.61 1.92 -6.13
CA HIS A 69 14.68 0.82 -6.28
C HIS A 69 13.47 0.97 -5.35
N TRP A 70 12.37 0.39 -5.79
CA TRP A 70 11.32 0.01 -4.88
C TRP A 70 11.81 -1.10 -3.97
N GLN A 71 11.51 -0.99 -2.70
CA GLN A 71 11.72 -2.03 -1.72
C GLN A 71 10.50 -2.06 -0.79
N VAL A 72 10.05 -3.24 -0.42
CA VAL A 72 8.96 -3.38 0.53
C VAL A 72 9.40 -4.25 1.70
N VAL A 73 8.81 -3.99 2.84
CA VAL A 73 9.02 -4.76 4.07
C VAL A 73 7.68 -5.28 4.53
N ASP A 74 7.61 -6.56 4.82
CA ASP A 74 6.40 -7.17 5.34
C ASP A 74 6.25 -6.95 6.85
N SER A 75 5.12 -7.39 7.41
CA SER A 75 4.84 -7.26 8.84
C SER A 75 5.76 -8.10 9.74
N LYS A 76 6.48 -9.06 9.18
CA LYS A 76 7.47 -9.87 9.88
C LYS A 76 8.89 -9.32 9.77
N GLY A 77 9.06 -8.22 9.03
CA GLY A 77 10.36 -7.59 8.81
C GLY A 77 11.15 -8.16 7.62
N ALA A 78 10.59 -9.06 6.83
CA ALA A 78 11.23 -9.54 5.62
C ALA A 78 11.28 -8.43 4.56
N VAL A 79 12.42 -8.28 3.90
CA VAL A 79 12.72 -7.22 2.95
C VAL A 79 12.75 -7.79 1.54
N PHE A 80 12.04 -7.14 0.62
CA PHE A 80 11.95 -7.53 -0.78
C PHE A 80 12.36 -6.38 -1.67
N LEU A 81 13.50 -6.53 -2.35
CA LEU A 81 13.94 -5.58 -3.37
C LEU A 81 13.14 -5.81 -4.65
N LEU A 82 12.56 -4.75 -5.19
CA LEU A 82 11.72 -4.80 -6.39
C LEU A 82 12.33 -3.98 -7.52
N GLN A 83 11.50 -3.54 -8.46
CA GLN A 83 11.96 -2.86 -9.66
C GLN A 83 12.71 -1.56 -9.35
N ARG A 84 13.62 -1.25 -10.23
CA ARG A 84 14.34 -0.01 -10.25
C ARG A 84 13.44 1.16 -10.63
N LEU A 85 13.61 2.28 -9.95
CA LEU A 85 13.04 3.59 -10.30
C LEU A 85 13.93 4.32 -11.27
N GLY A 86 13.31 4.99 -12.23
CA GLY A 86 14.02 5.84 -13.15
C GLY A 86 14.99 5.11 -14.08
N VAL A 87 15.67 5.87 -14.92
CA VAL A 87 16.66 5.38 -15.87
C VAL A 87 18.00 6.04 -15.57
N LYS A 88 19.09 5.29 -15.67
CA LYS A 88 20.43 5.88 -15.63
C LYS A 88 20.59 6.86 -16.78
N SER A 89 20.84 8.12 -16.46
CA SER A 89 21.32 9.11 -17.42
C SER A 89 22.84 8.94 -17.65
N LEU A 90 23.37 9.66 -18.61
CA LEU A 90 24.80 9.88 -18.70
C LEU A 90 25.31 10.45 -17.36
N GLY A 91 26.18 9.72 -16.66
CA GLY A 91 26.60 10.03 -15.29
C GLY A 91 26.03 9.11 -14.22
N GLY A 92 25.10 8.22 -14.58
CA GLY A 92 24.63 7.14 -13.70
C GLY A 92 23.49 7.50 -12.74
N LEU A 93 22.99 8.72 -12.75
CA LEU A 93 21.91 9.17 -11.88
C LEU A 93 20.54 8.91 -12.49
N ALA A 94 19.59 8.51 -11.66
CA ALA A 94 18.21 8.34 -12.08
C ALA A 94 17.50 9.69 -12.10
N LYS A 95 17.10 10.16 -13.27
CA LYS A 95 16.43 11.46 -13.46
C LYS A 95 15.01 11.35 -13.98
N ASP A 96 14.69 10.26 -14.65
CA ASP A 96 13.41 10.10 -15.31
C ASP A 96 12.39 9.38 -14.41
N ARG A 97 11.13 9.74 -14.59
CA ARG A 97 10.00 9.11 -13.88
C ARG A 97 9.60 7.80 -14.56
N VAL A 98 10.41 6.77 -14.41
CA VAL A 98 10.17 5.43 -14.94
C VAL A 98 9.88 4.46 -13.79
N ASN A 99 8.97 3.52 -14.02
CA ASN A 99 8.50 2.56 -13.01
C ASN A 99 7.90 3.23 -11.77
N MET A 100 7.13 4.30 -11.97
CA MET A 100 6.40 4.96 -10.88
C MET A 100 5.25 4.11 -10.33
N SER A 101 4.87 3.06 -11.02
CA SER A 101 3.91 2.04 -10.56
C SER A 101 4.54 0.66 -10.64
N ILE A 102 4.28 -0.16 -9.63
CA ILE A 102 4.72 -1.56 -9.60
C ILE A 102 3.57 -2.46 -9.14
N THR A 103 3.60 -3.70 -9.62
CA THR A 103 2.74 -4.77 -9.11
C THR A 103 3.49 -5.55 -8.05
N ILE A 104 2.88 -5.73 -6.89
CA ILE A 104 3.49 -6.52 -5.81
C ILE A 104 3.48 -8.00 -6.20
N PRO A 105 4.66 -8.67 -6.18
CA PRO A 105 4.75 -10.08 -6.49
C PRO A 105 3.97 -10.97 -5.53
N ALA A 106 3.49 -12.11 -6.01
CA ALA A 106 2.67 -13.05 -5.22
C ALA A 106 3.41 -13.64 -4.01
N TYR A 107 4.73 -13.66 -4.02
CA TYR A 107 5.53 -14.15 -2.89
C TYR A 107 5.60 -13.15 -1.72
N VAL A 108 5.26 -11.89 -1.94
CA VAL A 108 5.10 -10.90 -0.87
C VAL A 108 3.68 -11.01 -0.33
N LYS A 109 3.51 -11.45 0.91
CA LYS A 109 2.19 -11.74 1.49
C LYS A 109 1.49 -10.53 2.06
N ASP A 110 2.25 -9.56 2.56
CA ASP A 110 1.74 -8.27 3.01
C ASP A 110 2.81 -7.19 2.85
N VAL A 111 2.39 -5.95 2.84
CA VAL A 111 3.27 -4.78 2.78
C VAL A 111 3.00 -3.90 3.99
N ALA A 112 3.90 -3.91 4.95
CA ALA A 112 3.85 -3.04 6.12
C ALA A 112 4.53 -1.70 5.85
N LYS A 113 5.60 -1.70 5.05
CA LYS A 113 6.41 -0.52 4.76
C LYS A 113 6.84 -0.51 3.31
N VAL A 114 6.85 0.66 2.70
CA VAL A 114 7.44 0.90 1.38
C VAL A 114 8.69 1.76 1.55
N GLN A 115 9.77 1.34 0.93
CA GLN A 115 11.05 2.03 0.97
C GLN A 115 11.50 2.37 -0.45
N ILE A 116 12.22 3.46 -0.57
CA ILE A 116 13.07 3.75 -1.72
C ILE A 116 14.50 3.44 -1.29
N TYR A 117 15.13 2.54 -2.00
CA TYR A 117 16.43 1.97 -1.65
C TYR A 117 17.42 2.15 -2.78
N CYS A 118 18.62 2.60 -2.46
CA CYS A 118 19.70 2.67 -3.43
C CYS A 118 20.50 1.37 -3.39
N ALA A 119 20.38 0.54 -4.42
CA ALA A 119 21.08 -0.74 -4.49
C ALA A 119 22.60 -0.59 -4.64
N TRP A 120 23.06 0.51 -5.24
CA TRP A 120 24.48 0.80 -5.36
C TRP A 120 25.11 1.20 -4.01
N ALA A 121 24.44 2.04 -3.25
CA ALA A 121 24.92 2.51 -1.94
C ALA A 121 24.51 1.58 -0.79
N GLU A 122 23.66 0.58 -1.04
CA GLU A 122 23.08 -0.32 -0.04
C GLU A 122 22.42 0.45 1.12
N ALA A 123 21.64 1.47 0.77
CA ALA A 123 21.04 2.38 1.74
C ALA A 123 19.56 2.66 1.47
N VAL A 124 18.77 2.73 2.54
CA VAL A 124 17.40 3.22 2.50
C VAL A 124 17.44 4.74 2.37
N LEU A 125 16.82 5.26 1.30
CA LEU A 125 16.76 6.69 1.00
C LEU A 125 15.59 7.38 1.66
N GLY A 126 14.50 6.67 1.84
CA GLY A 126 13.29 7.11 2.52
C GLY A 126 12.28 5.97 2.63
N GLU A 127 11.34 6.12 3.53
CA GLU A 127 10.31 5.11 3.78
C GLU A 127 8.96 5.73 4.14
N THR A 128 7.93 4.96 3.91
CA THR A 128 6.55 5.29 4.30
C THR A 128 5.77 4.06 4.72
N THR A 129 4.68 4.28 5.44
CA THR A 129 3.75 3.24 5.89
C THR A 129 2.32 3.63 5.53
N PHE A 130 1.45 2.64 5.47
CA PHE A 130 0.00 2.82 5.49
C PHE A 130 -0.50 2.73 6.93
N ASP A 131 -1.77 3.09 7.17
CA ASP A 131 -2.37 3.00 8.52
C ASP A 131 -2.43 1.56 9.04
N ALA A 132 -2.51 0.59 8.13
CA ALA A 132 -2.36 -0.83 8.41
C ALA A 132 -1.65 -1.51 7.23
N PRO A 133 -1.00 -2.68 7.43
CA PRO A 133 -0.37 -3.42 6.34
C PRO A 133 -1.34 -3.71 5.20
N LEU A 134 -0.84 -3.67 3.97
CA LEU A 134 -1.59 -4.08 2.78
C LEU A 134 -1.48 -5.60 2.66
N LEU A 135 -2.62 -6.28 2.63
CA LEU A 135 -2.65 -7.74 2.46
C LEU A 135 -2.72 -8.09 0.98
N THR A 136 -1.82 -8.93 0.51
CA THR A 136 -1.91 -9.51 -0.82
C THR A 136 -2.95 -10.62 -0.81
N MET A 137 -3.90 -10.55 -1.73
CA MET A 137 -4.91 -11.59 -1.84
C MET A 137 -4.31 -12.79 -2.57
N ASN A 138 -4.06 -13.87 -1.82
CA ASN A 138 -3.75 -15.16 -2.42
C ASN A 138 -5.08 -15.79 -2.88
N ARG A 139 -5.22 -15.91 -4.16
CA ARG A 139 -6.16 -16.87 -4.75
C ARG A 139 -5.40 -18.08 -5.26
#